data_e929286ecc9336fd9d4e24be844e4f5a
#
_entry.id   e929286ecc9336fd9d4e24be844e4f5a
#
_cell.length_a   1.000
_cell.length_b   1.000
_cell.length_c   1.000
_cell.angle_alpha   90.00
_cell.angle_beta   90.00
_cell.angle_gamma   90.00
#
_symmetry.space_group_name_H-M   'P 1'
#
loop_
_entity.id
_entity.type
_entity.pdbx_description
1 polymer ?
#
loop_
_entity_poly.entity_id
_entity_poly.type
_entity_poly.pdbx_seq_one_letter_code
_entity_poly.pdbx_strand_id
1 'polypeptide(L)'
;FRNSQQATRVANTLLKIKHQRFGSIDRESNFLVDAVGGEPGELALLADQDKALRELDASSRRSTRFAVLVLRDEDKAAARQRFATPLLFSIHEAKGLEYDNIVLYRFISDNRQAFSDIVEGVNKADLATDDLAYRRARDKEDKSLEIYKFFVNALYVALTRATRNLYLVESDTTHPLFGLLDLAQGESTKLEAAKSSLEDWQKEARKLELQGKQEQADAIRRDILRQSPVPWPVIDEARLRELLQKTFHDKAPGNKHKQTLYEYATCHDEPELAYH
;
A
#
# COMPACT_ATOMS: atom_id res chain seq x y z
N PHE A 1 5.17 13.50 -7.19
CA PHE A 1 4.50 12.22 -6.89
C PHE A 1 3.75 11.72 -8.12
N ARG A 2 3.73 10.40 -8.33
CA ARG A 2 3.00 9.75 -9.44
C ARG A 2 1.52 9.49 -9.11
N ASN A 3 1.09 9.91 -7.95
CA ASN A 3 -0.26 9.70 -7.46
C ASN A 3 -1.27 10.58 -8.18
N SER A 4 -2.53 10.16 -8.20
CA SER A 4 -3.61 10.97 -8.74
C SER A 4 -3.75 12.30 -7.99
N GLN A 5 -4.30 13.30 -8.66
CA GLN A 5 -4.52 14.62 -8.05
C GLN A 5 -5.40 14.54 -6.80
N GLN A 6 -6.43 13.67 -6.83
CA GLN A 6 -7.33 13.51 -5.68
C GLN A 6 -6.63 12.84 -4.49
N ALA A 7 -5.86 11.76 -4.72
CA ALA A 7 -5.10 11.10 -3.65
C ALA A 7 -4.09 12.07 -3.02
N THR A 8 -3.40 12.86 -3.84
CA THR A 8 -2.44 13.87 -3.37
C THR A 8 -3.13 14.97 -2.54
N ARG A 9 -4.29 15.46 -2.99
CA ARG A 9 -5.07 16.45 -2.23
C ARG A 9 -5.46 15.94 -0.85
N VAL A 10 -5.97 14.72 -0.78
CA VAL A 10 -6.38 14.13 0.51
C VAL A 10 -5.17 13.86 1.41
N ALA A 11 -4.05 13.40 0.86
CA ALA A 11 -2.81 13.23 1.60
C ALA A 11 -2.30 14.57 2.17
N ASN A 12 -2.34 15.64 1.38
CA ASN A 12 -1.99 17.00 1.84
C ASN A 12 -2.94 17.50 2.94
N THR A 13 -4.25 17.25 2.79
CA THR A 13 -5.22 17.61 3.83
C THR A 13 -4.93 16.86 5.15
N LEU A 14 -4.55 15.59 5.07
CA LEU A 14 -4.15 14.82 6.25
C LEU A 14 -2.90 15.41 6.91
N LEU A 15 -1.93 15.91 6.15
CA LEU A 15 -0.75 16.61 6.70
C LEU A 15 -1.15 17.90 7.39
N LYS A 16 -2.12 18.66 6.84
CA LYS A 16 -2.66 19.86 7.48
C LYS A 16 -3.37 19.52 8.79
N ILE A 17 -4.18 18.46 8.84
CA ILE A 17 -4.81 17.96 10.08
C ILE A 17 -3.72 17.63 11.11
N LYS A 18 -2.69 16.86 10.73
CA LYS A 18 -1.55 16.54 11.59
C LYS A 18 -0.90 17.81 12.15
N HIS A 19 -0.65 18.80 11.30
CA HIS A 19 -0.01 20.04 11.70
C HIS A 19 -0.87 20.88 12.64
N GLN A 20 -2.18 20.98 12.38
CA GLN A 20 -3.10 21.71 13.25
C GLN A 20 -3.24 21.06 14.63
N ARG A 21 -3.33 19.73 14.68
CA ARG A 21 -3.54 18.99 15.93
C ARG A 21 -2.28 18.92 16.78
N PHE A 22 -1.13 18.65 16.17
CA PHE A 22 0.12 18.31 16.88
C PHE A 22 1.26 19.31 16.68
N GLY A 23 1.15 20.22 15.72
CA GLY A 23 2.23 21.11 15.32
C GLY A 23 3.29 20.42 14.46
N SER A 24 4.45 21.04 14.33
CA SER A 24 5.58 20.53 13.55
C SER A 24 6.35 19.49 14.35
N ILE A 25 5.91 18.23 14.26
CA ILE A 25 6.52 17.12 14.99
C ILE A 25 7.87 16.74 14.36
N ASP A 26 7.94 16.74 13.03
CA ASP A 26 9.13 16.39 12.24
C ASP A 26 9.44 17.51 11.25
N ARG A 27 10.73 17.86 11.10
CA ARG A 27 11.17 18.88 10.13
C ARG A 27 10.90 18.47 8.68
N GLU A 28 10.91 17.17 8.39
CA GLU A 28 10.80 16.62 7.03
C GLU A 28 9.36 16.42 6.55
N SER A 29 8.37 16.39 7.45
CA SER A 29 6.96 16.12 7.10
C SER A 29 6.08 17.36 6.95
N ASN A 30 6.67 18.54 6.89
CA ASN A 30 5.95 19.82 6.79
C ASN A 30 5.80 20.33 5.35
N PHE A 31 6.14 19.52 4.36
CA PHE A 31 6.01 19.92 2.95
C PHE A 31 4.78 19.27 2.33
N LEU A 32 3.90 20.12 1.80
CA LEU A 32 2.84 19.67 0.92
C LEU A 32 3.45 19.16 -0.39
N VAL A 33 2.81 18.19 -0.98
CA VAL A 33 3.32 17.49 -2.16
C VAL A 33 2.50 17.89 -3.36
N ASP A 34 3.17 18.16 -4.48
CA ASP A 34 2.49 18.45 -5.76
C ASP A 34 2.30 17.14 -6.55
N ALA A 35 1.11 17.00 -7.12
CA ALA A 35 0.83 15.97 -8.12
C ALA A 35 1.39 16.41 -9.47
N VAL A 36 2.58 15.92 -9.80
CA VAL A 36 3.22 16.27 -11.09
C VAL A 36 2.59 15.43 -12.19
N GLY A 37 1.70 16.04 -13.00
CA GLY A 37 1.16 15.41 -14.21
C GLY A 37 0.21 14.23 -13.98
N GLY A 38 -0.32 14.07 -12.76
CA GLY A 38 -1.23 13.00 -12.43
C GLY A 38 -2.61 13.16 -13.10
N GLU A 39 -3.18 12.04 -13.56
CA GLU A 39 -4.59 11.98 -13.93
C GLU A 39 -5.46 12.34 -12.72
N PRO A 40 -6.71 12.83 -12.92
CA PRO A 40 -7.58 13.21 -11.81
C PRO A 40 -7.77 12.06 -10.81
N GLY A 41 -7.90 10.83 -11.29
CA GLY A 41 -8.16 9.64 -10.48
C GLY A 41 -9.54 9.66 -9.80
N GLU A 42 -9.93 8.54 -9.23
CA GLU A 42 -11.14 8.42 -8.43
C GLU A 42 -10.77 8.22 -6.95
N LEU A 43 -11.50 8.89 -6.08
CA LEU A 43 -11.43 8.69 -4.65
C LEU A 43 -12.85 8.50 -4.13
N ALA A 44 -13.17 7.30 -3.67
CA ALA A 44 -14.50 6.94 -3.21
C ALA A 44 -14.48 6.45 -1.76
N LEU A 45 -15.40 6.97 -0.96
CA LEU A 45 -15.74 6.44 0.36
C LEU A 45 -16.97 5.55 0.21
N LEU A 46 -16.83 4.28 0.55
CA LEU A 46 -17.86 3.27 0.39
C LEU A 46 -18.22 2.66 1.75
N ALA A 47 -19.49 2.38 1.96
CA ALA A 47 -19.90 1.59 3.11
C ALA A 47 -19.47 0.12 2.92
N ASP A 48 -19.08 -0.53 4.01
CA ASP A 48 -18.79 -1.96 4.08
C ASP A 48 -20.10 -2.77 3.90
N GLN A 49 -20.60 -2.79 2.68
CA GLN A 49 -21.83 -3.48 2.28
C GLN A 49 -21.53 -4.51 1.19
N ASP A 50 -22.29 -5.59 1.19
CA ASP A 50 -22.06 -6.74 0.32
C ASP A 50 -21.99 -6.40 -1.18
N LYS A 51 -22.73 -5.38 -1.63
CA LYS A 51 -22.68 -4.97 -3.04
C LYS A 51 -21.33 -4.38 -3.41
N ALA A 52 -20.87 -3.36 -2.67
CA ALA A 52 -19.60 -2.69 -2.93
C ALA A 52 -18.43 -3.66 -2.79
N LEU A 53 -18.45 -4.51 -1.76
CA LEU A 53 -17.42 -5.53 -1.53
C LEU A 53 -17.35 -6.54 -2.67
N ARG A 54 -18.48 -7.03 -3.18
CA ARG A 54 -18.50 -7.98 -4.31
C ARG A 54 -17.95 -7.37 -5.59
N GLU A 55 -18.25 -6.11 -5.87
CA GLU A 55 -17.73 -5.39 -7.04
C GLU A 55 -16.21 -5.21 -6.93
N LEU A 56 -15.72 -4.78 -5.76
CA LEU A 56 -14.29 -4.62 -5.49
C LEU A 56 -13.54 -5.96 -5.50
N ASP A 57 -14.09 -7.01 -4.90
CA ASP A 57 -13.50 -8.34 -4.95
C ASP A 57 -13.43 -8.88 -6.37
N ALA A 58 -14.52 -8.78 -7.14
CA ALA A 58 -14.55 -9.25 -8.52
C ALA A 58 -13.48 -8.58 -9.40
N SER A 59 -13.16 -7.31 -9.12
CA SER A 59 -12.15 -6.54 -9.83
C SER A 59 -10.75 -6.87 -9.33
N SER A 60 -10.54 -6.85 -8.01
CA SER A 60 -9.21 -7.02 -7.41
C SER A 60 -8.64 -8.43 -7.60
N ARG A 61 -9.45 -9.49 -7.46
CA ARG A 61 -8.98 -10.88 -7.61
C ARG A 61 -8.51 -11.26 -9.00
N ARG A 62 -8.79 -10.45 -10.03
CA ARG A 62 -8.47 -10.73 -11.44
C ARG A 62 -7.42 -9.80 -12.01
N SER A 63 -6.94 -8.85 -11.23
CA SER A 63 -6.08 -7.79 -11.74
C SER A 63 -4.86 -7.55 -10.84
N THR A 64 -3.68 -7.56 -11.43
CA THR A 64 -2.42 -7.15 -10.79
C THR A 64 -2.35 -5.65 -10.52
N ARG A 65 -3.34 -4.88 -10.98
CA ARG A 65 -3.40 -3.43 -10.79
C ARG A 65 -4.17 -3.00 -9.54
N PHE A 66 -4.71 -3.97 -8.79
CA PHE A 66 -5.43 -3.74 -7.54
C PHE A 66 -4.66 -4.33 -6.37
N ALA A 67 -4.61 -3.59 -5.26
CA ALA A 67 -4.22 -4.15 -3.98
C ALA A 67 -5.20 -3.73 -2.89
N VAL A 68 -5.36 -4.61 -1.90
CA VAL A 68 -6.14 -4.34 -0.69
C VAL A 68 -5.16 -4.08 0.45
N LEU A 69 -5.34 -2.98 1.16
CA LEU A 69 -4.52 -2.61 2.30
C LEU A 69 -5.36 -2.61 3.58
N VAL A 70 -4.79 -3.17 4.62
CA VAL A 70 -5.28 -3.09 6.00
C VAL A 70 -4.24 -2.41 6.88
N LEU A 71 -4.64 -1.93 8.04
CA LEU A 71 -3.72 -1.21 8.91
C LEU A 71 -2.66 -2.13 9.51
N ARG A 72 -3.06 -3.32 10.01
CA ARG A 72 -2.18 -4.25 10.72
C ARG A 72 -2.25 -5.64 10.12
N ASP A 73 -1.27 -6.49 10.47
CA ASP A 73 -1.25 -7.88 9.99
C ASP A 73 -2.43 -8.70 10.51
N GLU A 74 -2.87 -8.45 11.74
CA GLU A 74 -4.03 -9.11 12.34
C GLU A 74 -5.34 -8.83 11.58
N ASP A 75 -5.47 -7.68 10.93
CA ASP A 75 -6.65 -7.26 10.16
C ASP A 75 -6.77 -8.03 8.83
N LYS A 76 -5.68 -8.64 8.36
CA LYS A 76 -5.67 -9.42 7.10
C LYS A 76 -6.65 -10.59 7.12
N ALA A 77 -6.85 -11.22 8.27
CA ALA A 77 -7.77 -12.35 8.40
C ALA A 77 -9.22 -11.96 8.09
N ALA A 78 -9.68 -10.81 8.59
CA ALA A 78 -11.02 -10.29 8.30
C ALA A 78 -11.15 -9.85 6.84
N ALA A 79 -10.12 -9.19 6.28
CA ALA A 79 -10.10 -8.76 4.89
C ALA A 79 -10.12 -9.95 3.91
N ARG A 80 -9.45 -11.06 4.22
CA ARG A 80 -9.46 -12.29 3.41
C ARG A 80 -10.81 -12.99 3.33
N GLN A 81 -11.71 -12.74 4.27
CA GLN A 81 -13.09 -13.23 4.20
C GLN A 81 -13.92 -12.47 3.14
N ARG A 82 -13.46 -11.29 2.75
CA ARG A 82 -14.17 -10.39 1.83
C ARG A 82 -13.48 -10.28 0.47
N PHE A 83 -12.17 -10.45 0.42
CA PHE A 83 -11.35 -10.28 -0.78
C PHE A 83 -10.51 -11.53 -1.06
N ALA A 84 -10.72 -12.13 -2.21
CA ALA A 84 -9.99 -13.31 -2.67
C ALA A 84 -8.68 -12.95 -3.43
N THR A 85 -8.34 -11.67 -3.52
CA THR A 85 -7.08 -11.26 -4.16
C THR A 85 -5.87 -11.72 -3.37
N PRO A 86 -4.81 -12.23 -4.01
CA PRO A 86 -3.53 -12.49 -3.35
C PRO A 86 -2.79 -11.20 -2.96
N LEU A 87 -3.15 -10.06 -3.57
CA LEU A 87 -2.53 -8.75 -3.33
C LEU A 87 -3.18 -8.03 -2.14
N LEU A 88 -3.07 -8.65 -0.97
CA LEU A 88 -3.57 -8.12 0.30
C LEU A 88 -2.38 -7.93 1.23
N PHE A 89 -2.21 -6.70 1.72
CA PHE A 89 -1.06 -6.29 2.51
C PHE A 89 -1.48 -5.51 3.76
N SER A 90 -0.69 -5.64 4.82
CA SER A 90 -0.69 -4.64 5.88
C SER A 90 0.08 -3.40 5.45
N ILE A 91 -0.09 -2.30 6.20
CA ILE A 91 0.62 -1.06 5.88
C ILE A 91 2.15 -1.20 5.94
N HIS A 92 2.67 -2.07 6.81
CA HIS A 92 4.10 -2.36 6.88
C HIS A 92 4.61 -3.07 5.63
N GLU A 93 3.82 -3.98 5.09
CA GLU A 93 4.15 -4.69 3.86
C GLU A 93 4.00 -3.79 2.63
N ALA A 94 3.09 -2.80 2.67
CA ALA A 94 2.82 -1.89 1.55
C ALA A 94 3.96 -0.89 1.27
N LYS A 95 4.97 -0.81 2.13
CA LYS A 95 6.11 0.08 1.90
C LYS A 95 6.86 -0.30 0.62
N GLY A 96 7.02 0.68 -0.28
CA GLY A 96 7.67 0.50 -1.58
C GLY A 96 6.78 -0.08 -2.68
N LEU A 97 5.53 -0.43 -2.37
CA LEU A 97 4.55 -0.88 -3.35
C LEU A 97 3.78 0.31 -3.93
N GLU A 98 3.38 0.20 -5.19
CA GLU A 98 2.48 1.13 -5.87
C GLU A 98 1.56 0.34 -6.78
N TYR A 99 0.25 0.68 -6.77
CA TYR A 99 -0.77 0.05 -7.61
C TYR A 99 -1.68 1.11 -8.21
N ASP A 100 -2.27 0.82 -9.37
CA ASP A 100 -3.23 1.74 -9.99
C ASP A 100 -4.44 1.97 -9.09
N ASN A 101 -4.90 0.91 -8.43
CA ASN A 101 -6.10 0.94 -7.60
C ASN A 101 -5.80 0.35 -6.22
N ILE A 102 -6.11 1.11 -5.19
CA ILE A 102 -5.95 0.67 -3.80
C ILE A 102 -7.32 0.65 -3.13
N VAL A 103 -7.58 -0.44 -2.43
CA VAL A 103 -8.72 -0.57 -1.51
C VAL A 103 -8.18 -0.50 -0.08
N LEU A 104 -8.58 0.50 0.70
CA LEU A 104 -8.35 0.56 2.14
C LEU A 104 -9.54 -0.07 2.83
N TYR A 105 -9.35 -1.20 3.50
CA TYR A 105 -10.44 -1.92 4.13
C TYR A 105 -10.45 -1.69 5.63
N ARG A 106 -11.54 -1.08 6.14
CA ARG A 106 -11.80 -0.75 7.55
C ARG A 106 -10.64 -0.06 8.28
N PHE A 107 -9.89 0.72 7.53
CA PHE A 107 -8.66 1.33 8.01
C PHE A 107 -8.93 2.31 9.17
N ILE A 108 -10.03 3.05 9.08
CA ILE A 108 -10.44 4.06 10.04
C ILE A 108 -11.46 3.49 11.03
N SER A 109 -12.44 2.75 10.56
CA SER A 109 -13.54 2.23 11.38
C SER A 109 -13.05 1.33 12.51
N ASP A 110 -12.11 0.42 12.24
CA ASP A 110 -11.57 -0.50 13.23
C ASP A 110 -10.61 0.20 14.21
N ASN A 111 -10.22 1.46 13.92
CA ASN A 111 -9.37 2.29 14.76
C ASN A 111 -10.04 3.65 15.08
N ARG A 112 -11.36 3.65 15.18
CA ARG A 112 -12.21 4.83 15.31
C ARG A 112 -11.73 5.81 16.37
N GLN A 113 -11.41 5.34 17.58
CA GLN A 113 -11.01 6.20 18.68
C GLN A 113 -9.73 6.97 18.36
N ALA A 114 -8.71 6.29 17.86
CA ALA A 114 -7.44 6.93 17.52
C ALA A 114 -7.61 8.02 16.44
N PHE A 115 -8.42 7.75 15.41
CA PHE A 115 -8.71 8.76 14.39
C PHE A 115 -9.62 9.89 14.91
N SER A 116 -10.52 9.63 15.87
CA SER A 116 -11.31 10.67 16.52
C SER A 116 -10.42 11.63 17.31
N ASP A 117 -9.45 11.09 18.06
CA ASP A 117 -8.50 11.88 18.83
C ASP A 117 -7.58 12.73 17.93
N ILE A 118 -7.23 12.19 16.73
CA ILE A 118 -6.43 12.91 15.74
C ILE A 118 -7.16 14.14 15.18
N VAL A 119 -8.47 14.06 15.00
CA VAL A 119 -9.26 15.17 14.44
C VAL A 119 -9.89 16.08 15.48
N GLU A 120 -9.72 15.77 16.77
CA GLU A 120 -10.29 16.53 17.86
C GLU A 120 -9.86 18.00 17.81
N GLY A 121 -10.83 18.92 17.80
CA GLY A 121 -10.60 20.36 17.75
C GLY A 121 -10.10 20.90 16.40
N VAL A 122 -10.03 20.09 15.36
CA VAL A 122 -9.67 20.53 13.99
C VAL A 122 -10.94 20.87 13.21
N ASN A 123 -10.98 22.06 12.61
CA ASN A 123 -12.09 22.54 11.79
C ASN A 123 -11.67 22.76 10.34
N LYS A 124 -12.62 22.71 9.40
CA LYS A 124 -12.34 22.96 7.96
C LYS A 124 -11.67 24.31 7.70
N ALA A 125 -12.03 25.35 8.46
CA ALA A 125 -11.42 26.67 8.35
C ALA A 125 -9.92 26.65 8.63
N ASP A 126 -9.48 25.79 9.56
CA ASP A 126 -8.06 25.63 9.92
C ASP A 126 -7.24 25.01 8.80
N LEU A 127 -7.89 24.30 7.86
CA LEU A 127 -7.26 23.58 6.76
C LEU A 127 -7.20 24.40 5.43
N ALA A 128 -7.74 25.62 5.44
CA ALA A 128 -7.81 26.47 4.25
C ALA A 128 -6.44 27.03 3.81
N THR A 129 -5.47 27.10 4.73
CA THR A 129 -4.13 27.62 4.41
C THR A 129 -3.21 26.49 3.94
N ASP A 130 -2.35 26.79 2.97
CA ASP A 130 -1.27 25.91 2.50
C ASP A 130 0.05 26.18 3.24
N ASP A 131 0.09 27.18 4.11
CA ASP A 131 1.26 27.51 4.90
C ASP A 131 1.34 26.60 6.15
N LEU A 132 2.22 25.63 6.09
CA LEU A 132 2.60 24.80 7.23
C LEU A 132 3.77 25.43 7.99
N ALA A 133 3.63 26.72 8.35
CA ALA A 133 4.63 27.43 9.11
C ALA A 133 4.99 26.66 10.39
N TYR A 134 6.29 26.66 10.73
CA TYR A 134 6.77 25.96 11.91
C TYR A 134 5.99 26.35 13.16
N ARG A 135 5.27 25.42 13.73
CA ARG A 135 4.62 25.54 15.04
C ARG A 135 5.26 24.56 16.00
N ARG A 136 5.72 25.06 17.14
CA ARG A 136 6.27 24.19 18.19
C ARG A 136 5.22 23.16 18.59
N ALA A 137 5.59 21.88 18.61
CA ALA A 137 4.70 20.81 19.09
C ALA A 137 4.17 21.16 20.49
N ARG A 138 2.87 21.06 20.67
CA ARG A 138 2.18 21.55 21.89
C ARG A 138 2.58 20.78 23.14
N ASP A 139 2.98 19.52 23.00
CA ASP A 139 3.45 18.73 24.13
C ASP A 139 4.44 17.68 23.64
N LYS A 140 5.74 17.87 23.92
CA LYS A 140 6.79 16.93 23.51
C LYS A 140 6.93 15.72 24.43
N GLU A 141 6.32 15.76 25.61
CA GLU A 141 6.43 14.72 26.62
C GLU A 141 5.26 13.75 26.59
N ASP A 142 4.20 14.05 25.83
CA ASP A 142 3.04 13.21 25.72
C ASP A 142 3.33 11.99 24.81
N LYS A 143 3.45 10.81 25.43
CA LYS A 143 3.63 9.54 24.73
C LYS A 143 2.47 9.18 23.78
N SER A 144 1.29 9.78 23.97
CA SER A 144 0.15 9.58 23.06
C SER A 144 0.45 10.10 21.65
N LEU A 145 1.32 11.12 21.52
CA LEU A 145 1.73 11.66 20.21
C LEU A 145 2.39 10.62 19.32
N GLU A 146 3.14 9.68 19.87
CA GLU A 146 3.78 8.62 19.07
C GLU A 146 2.73 7.66 18.48
N ILE A 147 1.66 7.36 19.22
CA ILE A 147 0.56 6.52 18.75
C ILE A 147 -0.16 7.23 17.59
N TYR A 148 -0.50 8.51 17.76
CA TYR A 148 -1.17 9.28 16.71
C TYR A 148 -0.30 9.47 15.46
N LYS A 149 1.01 9.65 15.63
CA LYS A 149 1.96 9.64 14.50
C LYS A 149 1.88 8.35 13.70
N PHE A 150 1.80 7.20 14.37
CA PHE A 150 1.66 5.92 13.67
C PHE A 150 0.42 5.91 12.78
N PHE A 151 -0.76 6.26 13.30
CA PHE A 151 -2.00 6.23 12.54
C PHE A 151 -2.01 7.24 11.38
N VAL A 152 -1.52 8.46 11.60
CA VAL A 152 -1.43 9.48 10.54
C VAL A 152 -0.45 9.05 9.46
N ASN A 153 0.73 8.57 9.84
CA ASN A 153 1.74 8.13 8.87
C ASN A 153 1.27 6.89 8.11
N ALA A 154 0.60 5.94 8.79
CA ALA A 154 0.02 4.77 8.17
C ALA A 154 -1.02 5.15 7.11
N LEU A 155 -1.95 6.04 7.45
CA LEU A 155 -2.95 6.52 6.50
C LEU A 155 -2.31 7.30 5.35
N TYR A 156 -1.32 8.17 5.62
CA TYR A 156 -0.59 8.90 4.59
C TYR A 156 0.12 7.94 3.61
N VAL A 157 0.82 6.94 4.13
CA VAL A 157 1.46 5.91 3.30
C VAL A 157 0.41 5.18 2.48
N ALA A 158 -0.72 4.77 3.07
CA ALA A 158 -1.78 4.07 2.36
C ALA A 158 -2.36 4.90 1.20
N LEU A 159 -2.67 6.17 1.45
CA LEU A 159 -3.18 7.11 0.44
C LEU A 159 -2.19 7.28 -0.74
N THR A 160 -0.90 7.30 -0.44
CA THR A 160 0.15 7.49 -1.45
C THR A 160 0.58 6.20 -2.17
N ARG A 161 -0.05 5.06 -1.91
CA ARG A 161 0.19 3.80 -2.68
C ARG A 161 -0.64 3.73 -3.95
N ALA A 162 -1.70 4.52 -4.08
CA ALA A 162 -2.56 4.56 -5.25
C ALA A 162 -2.00 5.52 -6.30
N THR A 163 -1.72 5.01 -7.51
CA THR A 163 -1.31 5.87 -8.63
C THR A 163 -2.52 6.49 -9.35
N ARG A 164 -3.69 5.82 -9.32
CA ARG A 164 -4.92 6.30 -9.98
C ARG A 164 -6.10 6.40 -9.02
N ASN A 165 -6.62 5.29 -8.55
CA ASN A 165 -7.88 5.25 -7.82
C ASN A 165 -7.70 4.73 -6.40
N LEU A 166 -8.48 5.28 -5.48
CA LEU A 166 -8.46 4.92 -4.08
C LEU A 166 -9.90 4.71 -3.57
N TYR A 167 -10.14 3.56 -2.98
CA TYR A 167 -11.42 3.16 -2.43
C TYR A 167 -11.29 2.93 -0.93
N LEU A 168 -11.92 3.77 -0.13
CA LEU A 168 -12.02 3.57 1.32
C LEU A 168 -13.32 2.80 1.60
N VAL A 169 -13.21 1.60 2.11
CA VAL A 169 -14.34 0.76 2.50
C VAL A 169 -14.42 0.71 4.00
N GLU A 170 -15.46 1.32 4.56
CA GLU A 170 -15.57 1.56 6.01
C GLU A 170 -16.93 1.11 6.55
N SER A 171 -16.94 0.53 7.76
CA SER A 171 -18.18 0.17 8.44
C SER A 171 -18.92 1.39 9.01
N ASP A 172 -18.19 2.47 9.28
CA ASP A 172 -18.72 3.77 9.69
C ASP A 172 -18.23 4.87 8.75
N THR A 173 -19.10 5.30 7.84
CA THR A 173 -18.82 6.37 6.87
C THR A 173 -19.13 7.76 7.41
N THR A 174 -19.56 7.87 8.67
CA THR A 174 -19.93 9.15 9.31
C THR A 174 -18.81 9.75 10.16
N HIS A 175 -17.64 9.10 10.21
CA HIS A 175 -16.52 9.56 11.01
C HIS A 175 -16.09 10.99 10.61
N PRO A 176 -15.83 11.91 11.58
CA PRO A 176 -15.50 13.33 11.31
C PRO A 176 -14.32 13.53 10.35
N LEU A 177 -13.35 12.62 10.36
CA LEU A 177 -12.19 12.66 9.45
C LEU A 177 -12.63 12.73 7.98
N PHE A 178 -13.65 11.99 7.57
CA PHE A 178 -14.12 12.01 6.17
C PHE A 178 -14.64 13.39 5.77
N GLY A 179 -15.35 14.04 6.68
CA GLY A 179 -15.81 15.42 6.46
C GLY A 179 -14.64 16.41 6.30
N LEU A 180 -13.57 16.26 7.09
CA LEU A 180 -12.36 17.09 6.97
C LEU A 180 -11.59 16.82 5.69
N LEU A 181 -11.60 15.59 5.20
CA LEU A 181 -10.95 15.17 3.97
C LEU A 181 -11.80 15.46 2.71
N ASP A 182 -12.99 16.08 2.86
CA ASP A 182 -13.97 16.29 1.77
C ASP A 182 -14.40 15.00 1.07
N LEU A 183 -14.52 13.91 1.83
CA LEU A 183 -14.98 12.62 1.33
C LEU A 183 -16.46 12.45 1.64
N ALA A 184 -17.26 12.34 0.60
CA ALA A 184 -18.67 11.98 0.71
C ALA A 184 -18.84 10.49 0.38
N GLN A 185 -19.78 9.84 1.06
CA GLN A 185 -20.12 8.45 0.75
C GLN A 185 -20.69 8.36 -0.66
N GLY A 186 -20.08 7.49 -1.49
CA GLY A 186 -20.56 7.11 -2.81
C GLY A 186 -21.43 5.86 -2.77
N GLU A 187 -22.30 5.69 -3.78
CA GLU A 187 -23.18 4.53 -3.87
C GLU A 187 -22.60 3.38 -4.70
N SER A 188 -21.76 3.67 -5.67
CA SER A 188 -21.10 2.67 -6.52
C SER A 188 -19.84 3.22 -7.17
N THR A 189 -18.97 2.32 -7.56
CA THR A 189 -17.76 2.63 -8.32
C THR A 189 -17.92 2.06 -9.74
N LYS A 190 -17.59 2.86 -10.75
CA LYS A 190 -17.42 2.33 -12.11
C LYS A 190 -16.03 1.67 -12.19
N LEU A 191 -15.95 0.44 -11.72
CA LEU A 191 -14.73 -0.33 -11.73
C LEU A 191 -14.50 -0.94 -13.11
N GLU A 192 -13.73 -0.29 -13.93
CA GLU A 192 -13.17 -0.90 -15.15
C GLU A 192 -11.89 -1.67 -14.78
N ALA A 193 -12.06 -2.90 -14.33
CA ALA A 193 -10.93 -3.77 -14.08
C ALA A 193 -10.61 -4.61 -15.31
N ALA A 194 -9.60 -4.22 -16.05
CA ALA A 194 -9.02 -5.11 -17.06
C ALA A 194 -8.42 -6.34 -16.37
N LYS A 195 -8.82 -7.53 -16.82
CA LYS A 195 -8.27 -8.80 -16.34
C LYS A 195 -6.79 -8.89 -16.74
N SER A 196 -5.92 -9.17 -15.78
CA SER A 196 -4.49 -9.40 -16.03
C SER A 196 -4.24 -10.78 -16.65
N SER A 197 -3.23 -10.86 -17.51
CA SER A 197 -2.76 -12.11 -18.09
C SER A 197 -1.98 -12.96 -17.08
N LEU A 198 -1.73 -14.22 -17.40
CA LEU A 198 -0.85 -15.07 -16.58
C LEU A 198 0.57 -14.52 -16.51
N GLU A 199 1.06 -13.93 -17.61
CA GLU A 199 2.36 -13.25 -17.63
C GLU A 199 2.42 -12.06 -16.66
N ASP A 200 1.36 -11.25 -16.58
CA ASP A 200 1.30 -10.14 -15.62
C ASP A 200 1.39 -10.66 -14.19
N TRP A 201 0.70 -11.76 -13.90
CA TRP A 201 0.74 -12.40 -12.59
C TRP A 201 2.11 -13.02 -12.28
N GLN A 202 2.80 -13.60 -13.26
CA GLN A 202 4.18 -14.09 -13.09
C GLN A 202 5.13 -12.93 -12.77
N LYS A 203 5.03 -11.83 -13.53
CA LYS A 203 5.84 -10.62 -13.28
C LYS A 203 5.58 -10.03 -11.89
N GLU A 204 4.32 -10.00 -11.48
CA GLU A 204 3.95 -9.46 -10.16
C GLU A 204 4.46 -10.39 -9.03
N ALA A 205 4.30 -11.71 -9.16
CA ALA A 205 4.84 -12.66 -8.19
C ALA A 205 6.36 -12.50 -8.05
N ARG A 206 7.06 -12.35 -9.18
CA ARG A 206 8.50 -12.13 -9.22
C ARG A 206 8.91 -10.82 -8.54
N LYS A 207 8.22 -9.73 -8.85
CA LYS A 207 8.44 -8.42 -8.24
C LYS A 207 8.28 -8.48 -6.72
N LEU A 208 7.21 -9.12 -6.24
CA LEU A 208 6.92 -9.26 -4.80
C LEU A 208 7.97 -10.11 -4.10
N GLU A 209 8.43 -11.17 -4.72
CA GLU A 209 9.52 -12.02 -4.21
C GLU A 209 10.81 -11.21 -4.02
N LEU A 210 11.23 -10.44 -5.04
CA LEU A 210 12.40 -9.57 -4.96
C LEU A 210 12.28 -8.51 -3.87
N GLN A 211 11.07 -8.08 -3.56
CA GLN A 211 10.78 -7.14 -2.48
C GLN A 211 10.60 -7.81 -1.11
N GLY A 212 10.83 -9.14 -1.01
CA GLY A 212 10.66 -9.90 0.23
C GLY A 212 9.20 -10.10 0.66
N LYS A 213 8.23 -9.92 -0.28
CA LYS A 213 6.78 -10.12 -0.05
C LYS A 213 6.38 -11.56 -0.37
N GLN A 214 6.99 -12.50 0.35
CA GLN A 214 6.89 -13.92 0.04
C GLN A 214 5.48 -14.48 0.16
N GLU A 215 4.73 -14.05 1.18
CA GLU A 215 3.35 -14.52 1.39
C GLU A 215 2.47 -14.29 0.17
N GLN A 216 2.54 -13.08 -0.41
CA GLN A 216 1.75 -12.70 -1.57
C GLN A 216 2.28 -13.34 -2.86
N ALA A 217 3.59 -13.45 -3.02
CA ALA A 217 4.19 -14.15 -4.16
C ALA A 217 3.77 -15.63 -4.19
N ASP A 218 3.81 -16.31 -3.05
CA ASP A 218 3.38 -17.71 -2.94
C ASP A 218 1.86 -17.87 -3.14
N ALA A 219 1.07 -16.91 -2.66
CA ALA A 219 -0.37 -16.90 -2.92
C ALA A 219 -0.67 -16.77 -4.43
N ILE A 220 0.04 -15.89 -5.15
CA ILE A 220 -0.12 -15.78 -6.61
C ILE A 220 0.23 -17.11 -7.30
N ARG A 221 1.37 -17.71 -6.94
CA ARG A 221 1.81 -18.98 -7.53
C ARG A 221 0.80 -20.09 -7.30
N ARG A 222 0.36 -20.26 -6.06
CA ARG A 222 -0.60 -21.30 -5.67
C ARG A 222 -1.98 -21.08 -6.27
N ASP A 223 -2.54 -19.88 -6.10
CA ASP A 223 -3.98 -19.66 -6.30
C ASP A 223 -4.30 -19.20 -7.75
N ILE A 224 -3.36 -18.51 -8.41
CA ILE A 224 -3.53 -17.98 -9.76
C ILE A 224 -2.78 -18.82 -10.80
N LEU A 225 -1.46 -19.01 -10.59
CA LEU A 225 -0.61 -19.70 -11.55
C LEU A 225 -0.68 -21.21 -11.43
N ARG A 226 -1.25 -21.74 -10.34
CA ARG A 226 -1.37 -23.18 -10.04
C ARG A 226 -0.01 -23.91 -10.07
N GLN A 227 1.02 -23.22 -9.64
CA GLN A 227 2.37 -23.74 -9.53
C GLN A 227 2.58 -24.36 -8.15
N SER A 228 3.31 -25.47 -8.10
CA SER A 228 3.76 -26.04 -6.83
C SER A 228 4.82 -25.15 -6.18
N PRO A 229 4.84 -25.06 -4.84
CA PRO A 229 5.90 -24.34 -4.15
C PRO A 229 7.27 -24.91 -4.55
N VAL A 230 8.23 -24.03 -4.83
CA VAL A 230 9.61 -24.46 -5.07
C VAL A 230 10.24 -24.93 -3.76
N PRO A 231 10.92 -26.09 -3.74
CA PRO A 231 11.43 -26.69 -2.49
C PRO A 231 12.70 -26.03 -1.93
N TRP A 232 13.14 -24.92 -2.48
CA TRP A 232 14.33 -24.19 -2.02
C TRP A 232 14.00 -22.80 -1.46
N PRO A 233 14.92 -22.26 -0.64
CA PRO A 233 14.72 -20.94 -0.06
C PRO A 233 14.63 -19.87 -1.14
N VAL A 234 13.62 -19.03 -1.03
CA VAL A 234 13.43 -17.90 -1.93
C VAL A 234 14.57 -16.90 -1.80
N ILE A 235 14.99 -16.38 -2.93
CA ILE A 235 16.09 -15.42 -3.03
C ILE A 235 15.46 -14.03 -3.24
N ASP A 236 15.54 -13.18 -2.22
CA ASP A 236 15.18 -11.77 -2.32
C ASP A 236 16.22 -10.97 -3.12
N GLU A 237 15.93 -9.72 -3.41
CA GLU A 237 16.81 -8.86 -4.22
C GLU A 237 18.22 -8.70 -3.62
N ALA A 238 18.31 -8.58 -2.30
CA ALA A 238 19.60 -8.42 -1.61
C ALA A 238 20.45 -9.68 -1.76
N ARG A 239 19.84 -10.84 -1.54
CA ARG A 239 20.48 -12.14 -1.67
C ARG A 239 20.82 -12.47 -3.11
N LEU A 240 19.98 -12.06 -4.07
CA LEU A 240 20.28 -12.22 -5.49
C LEU A 240 21.51 -11.38 -5.89
N ARG A 241 21.60 -10.12 -5.46
CA ARG A 241 22.76 -9.27 -5.71
C ARG A 241 24.04 -9.89 -5.13
N GLU A 242 23.97 -10.37 -3.90
CA GLU A 242 25.07 -11.07 -3.25
C GLU A 242 25.50 -12.31 -4.03
N LEU A 243 24.53 -13.12 -4.49
CA LEU A 243 24.77 -14.33 -5.27
C LEU A 243 25.42 -14.01 -6.63
N LEU A 244 24.91 -12.98 -7.33
CA LEU A 244 25.50 -12.50 -8.59
C LEU A 244 26.91 -12.02 -8.38
N GLN A 245 27.19 -11.23 -7.34
CA GLN A 245 28.53 -10.78 -7.00
C GLN A 245 29.48 -11.95 -6.75
N LYS A 246 29.06 -12.91 -5.92
CA LYS A 246 29.85 -14.12 -5.61
C LYS A 246 30.08 -15.02 -6.83
N THR A 247 29.15 -15.05 -7.77
CA THR A 247 29.25 -15.91 -8.96
C THR A 247 30.11 -15.29 -10.07
N PHE A 248 29.99 -13.99 -10.32
CA PHE A 248 30.60 -13.33 -11.47
C PHE A 248 31.82 -12.47 -11.15
N HIS A 249 31.94 -11.97 -9.93
CA HIS A 249 32.99 -11.02 -9.55
C HIS A 249 34.05 -11.60 -8.60
N ASP A 250 33.78 -12.72 -7.96
CA ASP A 250 34.78 -13.38 -7.14
C ASP A 250 35.82 -14.11 -8.00
N LYS A 251 37.08 -14.05 -7.59
CA LYS A 251 38.22 -14.66 -8.31
C LYS A 251 38.12 -16.19 -8.44
N ALA A 252 37.36 -16.83 -7.59
CA ALA A 252 37.12 -18.29 -7.60
C ALA A 252 35.71 -18.57 -7.10
N PRO A 253 34.68 -18.42 -7.95
CA PRO A 253 33.29 -18.68 -7.54
C PRO A 253 33.12 -20.16 -7.23
N GLY A 254 32.59 -20.45 -6.03
CA GLY A 254 32.29 -21.81 -5.63
C GLY A 254 31.18 -22.43 -6.47
N ASN A 255 31.28 -23.71 -6.83
CA ASN A 255 30.27 -24.43 -7.61
C ASN A 255 28.86 -24.33 -7.01
N LYS A 256 28.74 -24.23 -5.69
CA LYS A 256 27.47 -24.08 -5.00
C LYS A 256 26.76 -22.77 -5.39
N HIS A 257 27.49 -21.66 -5.54
CA HIS A 257 26.85 -20.39 -5.92
C HIS A 257 26.38 -20.41 -7.37
N LYS A 258 27.16 -21.01 -8.26
CA LYS A 258 26.79 -21.22 -9.67
C LYS A 258 25.53 -22.10 -9.80
N GLN A 259 25.51 -23.22 -9.05
CA GLN A 259 24.36 -24.12 -9.03
C GLN A 259 23.10 -23.41 -8.50
N THR A 260 23.21 -22.67 -7.40
CA THR A 260 22.08 -21.92 -6.84
C THR A 260 21.57 -20.87 -7.81
N LEU A 261 22.47 -20.16 -8.53
CA LEU A 261 22.08 -19.16 -9.54
C LEU A 261 21.41 -19.83 -10.75
N TYR A 262 21.92 -20.96 -11.20
CA TYR A 262 21.33 -21.74 -12.30
C TYR A 262 19.91 -22.24 -11.95
N GLU A 263 19.75 -22.81 -10.77
CA GLU A 263 18.45 -23.27 -10.25
C GLU A 263 17.47 -22.09 -10.16
N TYR A 264 17.94 -20.97 -9.63
CA TYR A 264 17.17 -19.74 -9.60
C TYR A 264 16.74 -19.27 -10.99
N ALA A 265 17.67 -19.14 -11.93
CA ALA A 265 17.41 -18.70 -13.30
C ALA A 265 16.43 -19.61 -14.04
N THR A 266 16.58 -20.93 -13.85
CA THR A 266 15.68 -21.93 -14.46
C THR A 266 14.27 -21.83 -13.90
N CYS A 267 14.12 -21.59 -12.60
CA CYS A 267 12.81 -21.50 -11.97
C CYS A 267 12.06 -20.19 -12.27
N HIS A 268 12.80 -19.16 -12.64
CA HIS A 268 12.23 -17.84 -12.92
C HIS A 268 12.19 -17.50 -14.40
N ASP A 269 12.48 -18.47 -15.25
CA ASP A 269 12.50 -18.32 -16.73
C ASP A 269 13.40 -17.14 -17.18
N GLU A 270 14.60 -17.06 -16.56
CA GLU A 270 15.63 -16.07 -16.89
C GLU A 270 16.80 -16.73 -17.65
N PRO A 271 16.63 -17.01 -18.96
CA PRO A 271 17.60 -17.77 -19.74
C PRO A 271 18.97 -17.10 -19.80
N GLU A 272 19.03 -15.77 -19.79
CA GLU A 272 20.30 -15.04 -19.81
C GLU A 272 21.18 -15.35 -18.59
N LEU A 273 20.57 -15.49 -17.40
CA LEU A 273 21.28 -15.86 -16.19
C LEU A 273 21.67 -17.34 -16.13
N ALA A 274 20.95 -18.20 -16.85
CA ALA A 274 21.23 -19.63 -16.89
C ALA A 274 22.42 -19.98 -17.82
N TYR A 275 22.74 -19.12 -18.79
CA TYR A 275 23.82 -19.34 -19.76
C TYR A 275 25.19 -18.82 -19.29
N HIS A 276 25.28 -18.00 -18.28
CA HIS A 276 26.51 -17.47 -17.70
C HIS A 276 26.98 -18.24 -16.49
#